data_b494acf9f3c94c539e1022abeeb618bb
#
_entry.id   b494acf9f3c94c539e1022abeeb618bb
#
_cell.length_a   1.000
_cell.length_b   1.000
_cell.length_c   1.000
_cell.angle_alpha   90.00
_cell.angle_beta   90.00
_cell.angle_gamma   90.00
#
_symmetry.space_group_name_H-M   'P 1'
#
loop_
_entity.id
_entity.type
_entity.pdbx_description
1 polymer ?
#
loop_
_entity_poly.entity_id
_entity_poly.type
_entity_poly.pdbx_seq_one_letter_code
_entity_poly.pdbx_strand_id
1 'polypeptide(L)'
;MVEDGDDLERLKESRSFYYNDSTYLYVNNLIKHYKNAALYQFLGLVFKNEKINDEKIEIPAIEGDMGGKKYYMFSIEPDLLLKIGFVLHRAKANESEFPTYQRLLQPSRLKGITKFIDDGGYFPNSIIVNFSGENKNKLHFEFSKTTKNSSSKLGVLKITNAYAIAYIIDGQHRLYGYANSQYKDSNTIPVVAFDGLDSIEQLKLFMDINENQKAVSANLRLDLEEDLYWDSAVASSRLKALRSSIIKQMAYSQNGPLYNKISVGEERSVLSFKPFSTALLKSGL
;
A
#
# COMPACT_ATOMS: atom_id res chain seq x y z
N MET A 1 -23.01 10.63 -8.60
CA MET A 1 -23.37 11.86 -9.32
C MET A 1 -23.05 12.99 -8.38
N VAL A 2 -22.22 13.91 -8.81
CA VAL A 2 -21.89 15.11 -8.05
C VAL A 2 -22.98 16.10 -8.39
N GLU A 3 -23.83 16.46 -7.44
CA GLU A 3 -24.99 17.34 -7.64
C GLU A 3 -24.72 18.81 -7.27
N ASP A 4 -23.52 19.15 -6.74
CA ASP A 4 -23.16 20.50 -6.38
C ASP A 4 -22.11 21.10 -7.32
N GLY A 5 -22.38 22.30 -7.83
CA GLY A 5 -21.49 23.03 -8.74
C GLY A 5 -20.11 23.33 -8.16
N ASP A 6 -20.02 23.52 -6.84
CA ASP A 6 -18.77 23.76 -6.10
C ASP A 6 -17.84 22.52 -6.10
N ASP A 7 -18.41 21.31 -6.04
CA ASP A 7 -17.62 20.07 -6.12
C ASP A 7 -17.12 19.81 -7.55
N LEU A 8 -17.87 20.28 -8.55
CA LEU A 8 -17.44 20.18 -9.95
C LEU A 8 -16.29 21.17 -10.28
N GLU A 9 -16.27 22.36 -9.65
CA GLU A 9 -15.15 23.30 -9.76
C GLU A 9 -13.92 22.80 -9.01
N ARG A 10 -14.07 22.24 -7.81
CA ARG A 10 -12.98 21.56 -7.09
C ARG A 10 -12.41 20.38 -7.88
N LEU A 11 -13.24 19.60 -8.56
CA LEU A 11 -12.79 18.52 -9.45
C LEU A 11 -12.13 19.06 -10.73
N LYS A 12 -12.45 20.26 -11.17
CA LYS A 12 -11.78 20.94 -12.31
C LYS A 12 -10.45 21.54 -11.91
N GLU A 13 -10.30 22.03 -10.70
CA GLU A 13 -9.04 22.52 -10.15
C GLU A 13 -8.12 21.38 -9.67
N SER A 14 -8.68 20.26 -9.21
CA SER A 14 -7.93 19.05 -8.90
C SER A 14 -7.75 18.23 -10.18
N ARG A 15 -6.51 18.11 -10.63
CA ARG A 15 -5.98 17.22 -11.68
C ARG A 15 -7.02 16.30 -12.32
N SER A 16 -7.23 16.40 -13.63
CA SER A 16 -8.16 15.59 -14.40
C SER A 16 -8.03 14.11 -14.05
N PHE A 17 -8.99 13.57 -13.33
CA PHE A 17 -9.07 12.15 -13.03
C PHE A 17 -9.65 11.47 -14.27
N TYR A 18 -8.78 10.83 -15.06
CA TYR A 18 -9.23 10.06 -16.21
C TYR A 18 -9.94 8.80 -15.72
N TYR A 19 -11.26 8.85 -15.74
CA TYR A 19 -12.12 7.71 -15.47
C TYR A 19 -12.22 6.85 -16.72
N ASN A 20 -11.26 5.95 -16.89
CA ASN A 20 -11.25 4.96 -17.96
C ASN A 20 -11.79 3.60 -17.45
N ASP A 21 -11.93 2.62 -18.36
CA ASP A 21 -12.38 1.28 -18.00
C ASP A 21 -11.55 0.61 -16.90
N SER A 22 -10.24 0.83 -16.88
CA SER A 22 -9.36 0.28 -15.86
C SER A 22 -9.65 0.90 -14.49
N THR A 23 -9.88 2.20 -14.42
CA THR A 23 -10.26 2.92 -13.20
C THR A 23 -11.64 2.45 -12.71
N TYR A 24 -12.61 2.31 -13.62
CA TYR A 24 -13.93 1.77 -13.28
C TYR A 24 -13.84 0.37 -12.69
N LEU A 25 -13.11 -0.53 -13.32
CA LEU A 25 -12.90 -1.90 -12.83
C LEU A 25 -12.19 -1.91 -11.47
N TYR A 26 -11.20 -1.05 -11.28
CA TYR A 26 -10.50 -0.92 -10.00
C TYR A 26 -11.43 -0.44 -8.88
N VAL A 27 -12.21 0.62 -9.10
CA VAL A 27 -13.17 1.15 -8.11
C VAL A 27 -14.25 0.12 -7.78
N ASN A 28 -14.80 -0.58 -8.78
CA ASN A 28 -15.76 -1.66 -8.55
C ASN A 28 -15.14 -2.79 -7.72
N ASN A 29 -13.90 -3.16 -7.99
CA ASN A 29 -13.20 -4.17 -7.21
C ASN A 29 -12.95 -3.69 -5.77
N LEU A 30 -12.58 -2.42 -5.56
CA LEU A 30 -12.48 -1.85 -4.22
C LEU A 30 -13.80 -1.98 -3.46
N ILE A 31 -14.91 -1.51 -4.03
CA ILE A 31 -16.23 -1.59 -3.38
C ILE A 31 -16.60 -3.04 -3.06
N LYS A 32 -16.36 -3.96 -3.99
CA LYS A 32 -16.63 -5.38 -3.80
C LYS A 32 -15.84 -6.00 -2.65
N HIS A 33 -14.57 -5.65 -2.53
CA HIS A 33 -13.64 -6.25 -1.57
C HIS A 33 -13.58 -5.53 -0.21
N TYR A 34 -13.64 -4.21 -0.21
CA TYR A 34 -13.51 -3.41 1.01
C TYR A 34 -14.85 -3.02 1.64
N LYS A 35 -15.97 -3.12 0.89
CA LYS A 35 -17.29 -2.67 1.36
C LYS A 35 -17.23 -1.21 1.84
N ASN A 36 -17.69 -0.91 3.05
CA ASN A 36 -17.68 0.46 3.60
C ASN A 36 -16.24 1.01 3.76
N ALA A 37 -15.26 0.15 3.97
CA ALA A 37 -13.86 0.56 4.05
C ALA A 37 -13.29 1.04 2.70
N ALA A 38 -13.97 0.76 1.57
CA ALA A 38 -13.59 1.27 0.26
C ALA A 38 -13.56 2.80 0.19
N LEU A 39 -14.37 3.47 1.02
CA LEU A 39 -14.41 4.93 1.09
C LEU A 39 -13.03 5.52 1.41
N TYR A 40 -12.33 5.00 2.41
CA TYR A 40 -11.01 5.50 2.80
C TYR A 40 -9.99 5.36 1.67
N GLN A 41 -9.98 4.20 0.99
CA GLN A 41 -9.09 3.97 -0.14
C GLN A 41 -9.44 4.85 -1.35
N PHE A 42 -10.74 5.06 -1.58
CA PHE A 42 -11.23 5.92 -2.64
C PHE A 42 -10.90 7.39 -2.39
N LEU A 43 -11.11 7.89 -1.17
CA LEU A 43 -10.71 9.25 -0.78
C LEU A 43 -9.20 9.45 -0.94
N GLY A 44 -8.40 8.45 -0.53
CA GLY A 44 -6.95 8.47 -0.72
C GLY A 44 -6.52 8.46 -2.20
N LEU A 45 -7.32 7.88 -3.10
CA LEU A 45 -7.07 7.89 -4.54
C LEU A 45 -7.37 9.26 -5.17
N VAL A 46 -8.53 9.85 -4.80
CA VAL A 46 -9.02 11.11 -5.38
C VAL A 46 -8.29 12.32 -4.81
N PHE A 47 -8.08 12.35 -3.49
CA PHE A 47 -7.52 13.48 -2.75
C PHE A 47 -6.08 13.25 -2.26
N LYS A 48 -5.31 12.44 -2.96
CA LYS A 48 -3.93 12.11 -2.59
C LYS A 48 -3.12 13.37 -2.24
N ASN A 49 -2.54 13.38 -1.03
CA ASN A 49 -1.76 14.48 -0.46
C ASN A 49 -2.54 15.77 -0.13
N GLU A 50 -3.84 15.82 -0.35
CA GLU A 50 -4.64 16.96 0.06
C GLU A 50 -4.90 16.94 1.56
N LYS A 51 -4.84 18.11 2.19
CA LYS A 51 -5.11 18.25 3.62
C LYS A 51 -6.57 17.91 3.93
N ILE A 52 -6.77 17.11 4.98
CA ILE A 52 -8.10 16.88 5.57
C ILE A 52 -8.50 18.10 6.37
N ASN A 53 -7.55 18.65 7.14
CA ASN A 53 -7.66 19.94 7.85
C ASN A 53 -6.25 20.51 8.11
N ASP A 54 -6.17 21.71 8.70
CA ASP A 54 -4.90 22.37 8.99
C ASP A 54 -4.24 21.87 10.29
N GLU A 55 -4.95 21.11 11.13
CA GLU A 55 -4.42 20.58 12.36
C GLU A 55 -3.46 19.41 12.08
N LYS A 56 -2.34 19.38 12.78
CA LYS A 56 -1.43 18.24 12.75
C LYS A 56 -1.90 17.18 13.73
N ILE A 57 -1.70 15.93 13.39
CA ILE A 57 -1.86 14.81 14.31
C ILE A 57 -0.58 14.77 15.17
N GLU A 58 -0.71 15.03 16.48
CA GLU A 58 0.41 15.01 17.41
C GLU A 58 0.35 13.76 18.28
N ILE A 59 1.40 12.93 18.23
CA ILE A 59 1.41 11.61 18.88
C ILE A 59 2.71 11.42 19.64
N PRO A 60 2.68 10.93 20.90
CA PRO A 60 3.89 10.45 21.57
C PRO A 60 4.55 9.33 20.76
N ALA A 61 5.86 9.46 20.51
CA ALA A 61 6.56 8.53 19.66
C ALA A 61 8.00 8.27 20.14
N ILE A 62 8.53 7.14 19.68
CA ILE A 62 9.94 6.76 19.85
C ILE A 62 10.57 6.79 18.46
N GLU A 63 11.64 7.59 18.30
CA GLU A 63 12.52 7.53 17.12
C GLU A 63 13.63 6.50 17.36
N GLY A 64 13.85 5.63 16.39
CA GLY A 64 14.95 4.66 16.39
C GLY A 64 15.60 4.55 15.01
N ASP A 65 16.66 3.73 14.94
CA ASP A 65 17.34 3.34 13.71
C ASP A 65 17.36 1.83 13.59
N MET A 66 17.10 1.32 12.39
CA MET A 66 17.10 -0.10 12.08
C MET A 66 17.72 -0.31 10.70
N GLY A 67 18.93 -0.89 10.68
CA GLY A 67 19.65 -1.11 9.41
C GLY A 67 20.00 0.17 8.65
N GLY A 68 20.27 1.27 9.37
CA GLY A 68 20.52 2.60 8.79
C GLY A 68 19.26 3.32 8.30
N LYS A 69 18.07 2.78 8.62
CA LYS A 69 16.78 3.40 8.31
C LYS A 69 16.14 3.94 9.57
N LYS A 70 15.81 5.23 9.53
CA LYS A 70 15.08 5.88 10.62
C LYS A 70 13.64 5.37 10.63
N TYR A 71 13.14 5.06 11.84
CA TYR A 71 11.75 4.69 12.04
C TYR A 71 11.18 5.36 13.29
N TYR A 72 9.85 5.41 13.34
CA TYR A 72 9.09 5.89 14.48
C TYR A 72 8.12 4.80 14.96
N MET A 73 8.05 4.59 16.28
CA MET A 73 7.07 3.74 16.93
C MET A 73 6.06 4.60 17.69
N PHE A 74 4.77 4.37 17.47
CA PHE A 74 3.70 5.09 18.15
C PHE A 74 2.41 4.26 18.18
N SER A 75 1.42 4.73 18.93
CA SER A 75 0.05 4.21 18.89
C SER A 75 -0.88 5.29 18.38
N ILE A 76 -1.86 4.91 17.56
CA ILE A 76 -2.80 5.82 16.92
C ILE A 76 -4.18 5.18 16.84
N GLU A 77 -5.23 5.98 16.88
CA GLU A 77 -6.59 5.53 16.66
C GLU A 77 -6.75 5.03 15.21
N PRO A 78 -7.39 3.85 15.02
CA PRO A 78 -7.61 3.29 13.69
C PRO A 78 -8.28 4.25 12.70
N ASP A 79 -9.24 5.07 13.13
CA ASP A 79 -9.94 6.03 12.26
C ASP A 79 -8.99 7.08 11.68
N LEU A 80 -8.06 7.58 12.48
CA LEU A 80 -7.04 8.54 12.00
C LEU A 80 -6.10 7.87 10.99
N LEU A 81 -5.63 6.65 11.30
CA LEU A 81 -4.74 5.94 10.38
C LEU A 81 -5.45 5.52 9.08
N LEU A 82 -6.74 5.19 9.14
CA LEU A 82 -7.55 4.89 7.95
C LEU A 82 -7.67 6.09 7.01
N LYS A 83 -7.77 7.31 7.54
CA LYS A 83 -7.88 8.55 6.74
C LYS A 83 -6.57 8.90 6.04
N ILE A 84 -5.44 8.80 6.75
CA ILE A 84 -4.13 9.15 6.19
C ILE A 84 -3.45 7.97 5.49
N GLY A 85 -3.90 6.75 5.75
CA GLY A 85 -3.34 5.51 5.21
C GLY A 85 -3.79 5.21 3.78
N PHE A 86 -2.90 4.59 3.01
CA PHE A 86 -3.19 4.16 1.65
C PHE A 86 -2.50 2.84 1.32
N VAL A 87 -3.17 2.00 0.56
CA VAL A 87 -2.62 0.73 0.08
C VAL A 87 -2.32 0.81 -1.41
N LEU A 88 -1.10 0.51 -1.79
CA LEU A 88 -0.70 0.42 -3.19
C LEU A 88 -1.09 -0.95 -3.76
N HIS A 89 -2.26 -1.01 -4.39
CA HIS A 89 -2.72 -2.23 -5.06
C HIS A 89 -2.10 -2.39 -6.44
N ARG A 90 -1.70 -3.62 -6.75
CA ARG A 90 -1.32 -4.00 -8.11
C ARG A 90 -2.55 -4.04 -9.00
N ALA A 91 -2.78 -2.98 -9.75
CA ALA A 91 -3.88 -2.86 -10.71
C ALA A 91 -3.46 -1.96 -11.87
N LYS A 92 -4.02 -2.21 -13.06
CA LYS A 92 -3.75 -1.41 -14.26
C LYS A 92 -4.03 0.09 -14.07
N ALA A 93 -4.93 0.46 -13.16
CA ALA A 93 -5.22 1.84 -12.85
C ALA A 93 -4.09 2.58 -12.09
N ASN A 94 -3.10 1.85 -11.55
CA ASN A 94 -2.03 2.37 -10.71
C ASN A 94 -0.63 2.20 -11.35
N GLU A 95 -0.53 2.02 -12.67
CA GLU A 95 0.72 1.68 -13.36
C GLU A 95 1.77 2.80 -13.38
N SER A 96 1.43 4.04 -13.05
CA SER A 96 2.27 5.18 -13.43
C SER A 96 3.23 5.72 -12.38
N GLU A 97 3.15 5.34 -11.11
CA GLU A 97 3.91 6.06 -10.07
C GLU A 97 4.77 5.19 -9.13
N PHE A 98 4.38 3.94 -8.85
CA PHE A 98 5.12 3.06 -7.91
C PHE A 98 4.86 1.59 -8.20
N PRO A 99 5.81 0.67 -7.94
CA PRO A 99 5.54 -0.75 -7.97
C PRO A 99 4.44 -1.08 -6.97
N THR A 100 3.27 -1.40 -7.51
CA THR A 100 2.10 -1.78 -6.73
C THR A 100 2.16 -3.27 -6.43
N TYR A 101 2.07 -3.67 -5.18
CA TYR A 101 2.39 -5.04 -4.75
C TYR A 101 1.34 -5.68 -3.84
N GLN A 102 0.39 -4.90 -3.33
CA GLN A 102 -0.55 -5.43 -2.37
C GLN A 102 -1.82 -6.00 -3.02
N ARG A 103 -2.38 -7.00 -2.35
CA ARG A 103 -3.60 -7.69 -2.77
C ARG A 103 -4.84 -6.94 -2.32
N LEU A 104 -5.91 -7.05 -3.12
CA LEU A 104 -7.24 -6.67 -2.66
C LEU A 104 -7.67 -7.56 -1.49
N LEU A 105 -8.34 -6.95 -0.53
CA LEU A 105 -8.81 -7.63 0.68
C LEU A 105 -9.88 -8.68 0.36
N GLN A 106 -9.90 -9.75 1.17
CA GLN A 106 -10.97 -10.73 1.12
C GLN A 106 -12.13 -10.31 2.05
N PRO A 107 -13.36 -10.12 1.55
CA PRO A 107 -14.48 -9.64 2.35
C PRO A 107 -14.80 -10.52 3.57
N SER A 108 -14.68 -11.84 3.42
CA SER A 108 -14.87 -12.80 4.54
C SER A 108 -13.84 -12.60 5.65
N ARG A 109 -12.59 -12.32 5.29
CA ARG A 109 -11.52 -12.06 6.25
C ARG A 109 -11.72 -10.73 6.98
N LEU A 110 -12.16 -9.67 6.26
CA LEU A 110 -12.52 -8.39 6.89
C LEU A 110 -13.63 -8.56 7.94
N LYS A 111 -14.72 -9.25 7.56
CA LYS A 111 -15.81 -9.56 8.48
C LYS A 111 -15.34 -10.31 9.73
N GLY A 112 -14.48 -11.32 9.54
CA GLY A 112 -13.92 -12.08 10.65
C GLY A 112 -13.07 -11.22 11.60
N ILE A 113 -12.26 -10.30 11.04
CA ILE A 113 -11.43 -9.39 11.83
C ILE A 113 -12.30 -8.37 12.58
N THR A 114 -13.29 -7.75 11.92
CA THR A 114 -14.22 -6.81 12.57
C THR A 114 -14.92 -7.50 13.75
N LYS A 115 -15.47 -8.70 13.52
CA LYS A 115 -16.11 -9.47 14.59
C LYS A 115 -15.15 -9.79 15.74
N PHE A 116 -13.93 -10.21 15.45
CA PHE A 116 -12.91 -10.51 16.45
C PHE A 116 -12.60 -9.27 17.32
N ILE A 117 -12.47 -8.09 16.71
CA ILE A 117 -12.26 -6.83 17.42
C ILE A 117 -13.49 -6.48 18.29
N ASP A 118 -14.69 -6.57 17.73
CA ASP A 118 -15.94 -6.22 18.42
C ASP A 118 -16.26 -7.18 19.57
N ASP A 119 -15.77 -8.43 19.49
CA ASP A 119 -15.84 -9.42 20.57
C ASP A 119 -14.74 -9.22 21.66
N GLY A 120 -13.95 -8.12 21.59
CA GLY A 120 -12.89 -7.80 22.54
C GLY A 120 -11.51 -8.39 22.23
N GLY A 121 -11.34 -8.95 21.03
CA GLY A 121 -10.04 -9.42 20.55
C GLY A 121 -9.08 -8.28 20.19
N TYR A 122 -7.77 -8.56 20.25
CA TYR A 122 -6.74 -7.58 19.94
C TYR A 122 -5.60 -8.17 19.12
N PHE A 123 -4.90 -7.32 18.37
CA PHE A 123 -3.74 -7.67 17.57
C PHE A 123 -2.50 -6.98 18.14
N PRO A 124 -1.54 -7.71 18.72
CA PRO A 124 -0.33 -7.10 19.29
C PRO A 124 0.68 -6.68 18.23
N ASN A 125 0.54 -7.15 17.00
CA ASN A 125 1.48 -6.85 15.92
C ASN A 125 1.23 -5.45 15.36
N SER A 126 2.31 -4.69 15.15
CA SER A 126 2.26 -3.34 14.57
C SER A 126 1.75 -3.34 13.14
N ILE A 127 1.07 -2.27 12.77
CA ILE A 127 0.89 -1.88 11.37
C ILE A 127 2.21 -1.27 10.90
N ILE A 128 2.69 -1.65 9.72
CA ILE A 128 3.93 -1.09 9.16
C ILE A 128 3.56 -0.14 8.02
N VAL A 129 4.03 1.10 8.13
CA VAL A 129 3.75 2.14 7.13
C VAL A 129 5.04 2.83 6.69
N ASN A 130 5.00 3.46 5.52
CA ASN A 130 6.05 4.37 5.06
C ASN A 130 5.44 5.71 4.66
N PHE A 131 6.03 6.79 5.13
CA PHE A 131 5.73 8.14 4.65
C PHE A 131 6.67 8.45 3.49
N SER A 132 6.16 8.63 2.28
CA SER A 132 6.99 8.80 1.09
C SER A 132 7.69 10.16 1.09
N GLY A 133 8.98 10.16 0.67
CA GLY A 133 9.85 11.34 0.69
C GLY A 133 9.50 12.46 -0.31
N GLU A 134 8.49 12.29 -1.15
CA GLU A 134 8.11 13.30 -2.15
C GLU A 134 7.62 14.63 -1.55
N ASN A 135 7.17 14.61 -0.30
CA ASN A 135 6.77 15.80 0.45
C ASN A 135 7.53 15.86 1.78
N LYS A 136 8.62 16.59 1.82
CA LYS A 136 9.55 16.72 2.96
C LYS A 136 8.93 17.21 4.29
N ASN A 137 7.64 17.56 4.33
CA ASN A 137 6.98 18.14 5.50
C ASN A 137 5.85 17.28 6.08
N LYS A 138 5.78 15.99 5.71
CA LYS A 138 4.71 15.09 6.21
C LYS A 138 4.89 14.71 7.67
N LEU A 139 6.13 14.50 8.09
CA LEU A 139 6.51 14.16 9.44
C LEU A 139 7.46 15.20 10.04
N HIS A 140 7.26 15.51 11.30
CA HIS A 140 8.20 16.28 12.10
C HIS A 140 8.28 15.67 13.49
N PHE A 141 9.49 15.26 13.91
CA PHE A 141 9.70 14.69 15.23
C PHE A 141 10.31 15.74 16.16
N GLU A 142 9.57 16.11 17.20
CA GLU A 142 10.05 16.97 18.27
C GLU A 142 10.68 16.13 19.38
N PHE A 143 11.99 16.15 19.43
CA PHE A 143 12.75 15.43 20.45
C PHE A 143 12.45 15.97 21.85
N SER A 144 12.27 15.07 22.80
CA SER A 144 12.09 15.39 24.23
C SER A 144 13.28 14.95 25.06
N LYS A 145 13.62 13.64 25.03
CA LYS A 145 14.72 13.10 25.83
C LYS A 145 15.27 11.77 25.32
N THR A 146 16.50 11.44 25.75
CA THR A 146 17.08 10.09 25.66
C THR A 146 17.18 9.45 27.04
N THR A 147 17.43 8.14 27.08
CA THR A 147 17.71 7.39 28.31
C THR A 147 19.16 6.87 28.27
N LYS A 148 19.73 6.58 29.46
CA LYS A 148 21.12 6.13 29.55
C LYS A 148 21.42 4.80 28.86
N ASN A 149 20.40 3.93 28.72
CA ASN A 149 20.56 2.56 28.27
C ASN A 149 19.94 2.31 26.88
N SER A 150 19.56 3.37 26.16
CA SER A 150 18.96 3.26 24.83
C SER A 150 19.43 4.39 23.93
N SER A 151 19.72 4.06 22.67
CA SER A 151 19.98 5.04 21.62
C SER A 151 18.69 5.64 21.04
N SER A 152 17.52 5.06 21.39
CA SER A 152 16.22 5.57 20.95
C SER A 152 15.90 6.92 21.61
N LYS A 153 15.18 7.76 20.88
CA LYS A 153 14.77 9.10 21.32
C LYS A 153 13.29 9.12 21.60
N LEU A 154 12.88 9.68 22.72
CA LEU A 154 11.47 9.97 23.03
C LEU A 154 11.11 11.37 22.54
N GLY A 155 9.90 11.52 22.03
CA GLY A 155 9.43 12.81 21.57
C GLY A 155 7.96 12.78 21.13
N VAL A 156 7.57 13.83 20.42
CA VAL A 156 6.25 13.97 19.80
C VAL A 156 6.41 13.94 18.28
N LEU A 157 5.71 13.02 17.64
CA LEU A 157 5.64 12.97 16.18
C LEU A 157 4.44 13.78 15.71
N LYS A 158 4.70 14.79 14.88
CA LYS A 158 3.69 15.63 14.24
C LYS A 158 3.51 15.16 12.80
N ILE A 159 2.33 14.65 12.50
CA ILE A 159 1.97 14.12 11.18
C ILE A 159 1.02 15.13 10.52
N THR A 160 1.27 15.46 9.26
CA THR A 160 0.31 16.26 8.48
C THR A 160 -0.99 15.48 8.32
N ASN A 161 -2.12 16.09 8.62
CA ASN A 161 -3.44 15.47 8.45
C ASN A 161 -3.88 15.62 6.98
N ALA A 162 -3.49 14.63 6.15
CA ALA A 162 -3.77 14.64 4.72
C ALA A 162 -4.02 13.22 4.20
N TYR A 163 -4.80 13.10 3.13
CA TYR A 163 -5.16 11.81 2.54
C TYR A 163 -3.95 11.12 1.89
N ALA A 164 -3.88 9.80 2.04
CA ALA A 164 -2.93 8.91 1.36
C ALA A 164 -1.44 9.32 1.52
N ILE A 165 -1.05 9.81 2.69
CA ILE A 165 0.34 10.18 2.97
C ILE A 165 1.16 9.04 3.59
N ALA A 166 0.50 8.04 4.17
CA ALA A 166 1.13 6.88 4.82
C ALA A 166 0.84 5.61 4.02
N TYR A 167 1.83 5.11 3.30
CA TYR A 167 1.69 3.85 2.55
C TYR A 167 1.77 2.65 3.50
N ILE A 168 0.72 1.83 3.53
CA ILE A 168 0.65 0.64 4.37
C ILE A 168 1.44 -0.48 3.72
N ILE A 169 2.53 -0.91 4.36
CA ILE A 169 3.36 -2.02 3.90
C ILE A 169 2.82 -3.35 4.42
N ASP A 170 2.51 -3.42 5.72
CA ASP A 170 1.88 -4.60 6.35
C ASP A 170 0.75 -4.21 7.28
N GLY A 171 -0.21 -5.13 7.45
CA GLY A 171 -1.32 -4.96 8.39
C GLY A 171 -2.60 -4.41 7.78
N GLN A 172 -2.70 -4.28 6.45
CA GLN A 172 -3.90 -3.75 5.78
C GLN A 172 -5.20 -4.44 6.24
N HIS A 173 -5.22 -5.77 6.36
CA HIS A 173 -6.42 -6.49 6.82
C HIS A 173 -6.84 -6.10 8.24
N ARG A 174 -5.86 -5.91 9.13
CA ARG A 174 -6.10 -5.49 10.52
C ARG A 174 -6.67 -4.09 10.57
N LEU A 175 -6.04 -3.14 9.87
CA LEU A 175 -6.47 -1.75 9.83
C LEU A 175 -7.87 -1.62 9.21
N TYR A 176 -8.10 -2.17 8.02
CA TYR A 176 -9.40 -2.07 7.36
C TYR A 176 -10.51 -2.88 8.06
N GLY A 177 -10.15 -3.87 8.88
CA GLY A 177 -11.08 -4.53 9.78
C GLY A 177 -11.68 -3.59 10.81
N TYR A 178 -10.95 -2.56 11.23
CA TYR A 178 -11.49 -1.52 12.12
C TYR A 178 -12.50 -0.58 11.45
N ALA A 179 -12.49 -0.43 10.13
CA ALA A 179 -13.37 0.52 9.44
C ALA A 179 -14.87 0.35 9.74
N ASN A 180 -15.30 -0.86 10.09
CA ASN A 180 -16.68 -1.17 10.47
C ASN A 180 -16.82 -1.54 11.95
N SER A 181 -15.76 -1.45 12.74
CA SER A 181 -15.79 -1.75 14.18
C SER A 181 -16.29 -0.56 14.98
N GLN A 182 -17.04 -0.84 16.07
CA GLN A 182 -17.44 0.17 17.05
C GLN A 182 -16.25 0.77 17.81
N TYR A 183 -15.09 0.15 17.75
CA TYR A 183 -13.87 0.56 18.46
C TYR A 183 -12.88 1.34 17.58
N LYS A 184 -13.26 1.76 16.37
CA LYS A 184 -12.36 2.46 15.45
C LYS A 184 -11.84 3.81 15.98
N ASP A 185 -12.65 4.48 16.81
CA ASP A 185 -12.35 5.81 17.37
C ASP A 185 -11.85 5.75 18.83
N SER A 186 -11.88 4.57 19.47
CA SER A 186 -11.55 4.42 20.89
C SER A 186 -10.38 3.49 21.17
N ASN A 187 -10.10 2.53 20.30
CA ASN A 187 -8.89 1.72 20.39
C ASN A 187 -7.70 2.49 19.85
N THR A 188 -6.51 2.13 20.34
CA THR A 188 -5.25 2.53 19.72
C THR A 188 -4.53 1.30 19.18
N ILE A 189 -3.89 1.41 18.03
CA ILE A 189 -3.12 0.34 17.39
C ILE A 189 -1.65 0.72 17.27
N PRO A 190 -0.73 -0.23 17.51
CA PRO A 190 0.70 0.04 17.39
C PRO A 190 1.09 0.18 15.91
N VAL A 191 1.94 1.17 15.64
CA VAL A 191 2.47 1.47 14.31
C VAL A 191 3.99 1.55 14.34
N VAL A 192 4.62 0.98 13.34
CA VAL A 192 6.03 1.23 12.99
C VAL A 192 6.03 1.98 11.66
N ALA A 193 6.50 3.21 11.68
CA ALA A 193 6.51 4.09 10.52
C ALA A 193 7.95 4.36 10.06
N PHE A 194 8.23 4.10 8.80
CA PHE A 194 9.45 4.55 8.15
C PHE A 194 9.22 5.91 7.49
N ASP A 195 10.31 6.67 7.33
CA ASP A 195 10.30 7.97 6.67
C ASP A 195 11.24 7.94 5.46
N GLY A 196 10.63 7.97 4.28
CA GLY A 196 11.36 8.10 3.02
C GLY A 196 11.99 6.81 2.48
N LEU A 197 11.43 5.61 2.78
CA LEU A 197 11.77 4.43 2.00
C LEU A 197 11.37 4.66 0.55
N ASP A 198 12.29 4.38 -0.37
CA ASP A 198 11.95 4.37 -1.79
C ASP A 198 11.05 3.20 -2.16
N SER A 199 10.55 3.19 -3.39
CA SER A 199 9.60 2.18 -3.85
C SER A 199 10.17 0.76 -3.85
N ILE A 200 11.46 0.61 -4.15
CA ILE A 200 12.16 -0.69 -4.17
C ILE A 200 12.36 -1.20 -2.73
N GLU A 201 12.73 -0.31 -1.82
CA GLU A 201 12.88 -0.64 -0.39
C GLU A 201 11.56 -1.05 0.24
N GLN A 202 10.47 -0.34 -0.07
CA GLN A 202 9.12 -0.71 0.36
C GLN A 202 8.73 -2.10 -0.17
N LEU A 203 8.98 -2.35 -1.45
CA LEU A 203 8.68 -3.63 -2.08
C LEU A 203 9.48 -4.77 -1.46
N LYS A 204 10.80 -4.57 -1.23
CA LYS A 204 11.64 -5.55 -0.54
C LYS A 204 11.13 -5.86 0.86
N LEU A 205 10.86 -4.81 1.65
CA LEU A 205 10.33 -4.98 3.01
C LEU A 205 8.99 -5.75 3.01
N PHE A 206 8.07 -5.42 2.09
CA PHE A 206 6.83 -6.18 1.92
C PHE A 206 7.09 -7.66 1.62
N MET A 207 8.02 -7.96 0.71
CA MET A 207 8.36 -9.34 0.34
C MET A 207 8.94 -10.09 1.53
N ASP A 208 9.91 -9.51 2.24
CA ASP A 208 10.59 -10.13 3.37
C ASP A 208 9.61 -10.47 4.51
N ILE A 209 8.69 -9.55 4.83
CA ILE A 209 7.65 -9.78 5.85
C ILE A 209 6.72 -10.91 5.43
N ASN A 210 6.29 -10.94 4.17
CA ASN A 210 5.31 -11.93 3.71
C ASN A 210 5.92 -13.31 3.43
N GLU A 211 7.19 -13.42 3.00
CA GLU A 211 7.88 -14.71 2.81
C GLU A 211 7.99 -15.49 4.12
N ASN A 212 8.12 -14.79 5.24
CA ASN A 212 8.21 -15.42 6.56
C ASN A 212 6.85 -15.77 7.19
N GLN A 213 5.74 -15.19 6.72
CA GLN A 213 4.40 -15.40 7.29
C GLN A 213 3.52 -16.35 6.46
N LYS A 214 3.50 -16.19 5.16
CA LYS A 214 2.79 -17.06 4.20
C LYS A 214 3.33 -16.74 2.81
N ALA A 215 3.87 -17.73 2.13
CA ALA A 215 4.50 -17.53 0.82
C ALA A 215 3.65 -16.66 -0.11
N VAL A 216 4.25 -15.59 -0.62
CA VAL A 216 3.69 -14.78 -1.70
C VAL A 216 3.36 -15.71 -2.87
N SER A 217 2.21 -15.54 -3.52
CA SER A 217 1.85 -16.41 -4.63
C SER A 217 2.95 -16.38 -5.70
N ALA A 218 3.23 -17.55 -6.29
CA ALA A 218 4.28 -17.65 -7.31
C ALA A 218 4.03 -16.68 -8.49
N ASN A 219 2.77 -16.41 -8.83
CA ASN A 219 2.43 -15.44 -9.86
C ASN A 219 2.81 -14.00 -9.47
N LEU A 220 2.43 -13.55 -8.27
CA LEU A 220 2.77 -12.20 -7.82
C LEU A 220 4.28 -12.02 -7.69
N ARG A 221 4.99 -13.03 -7.17
CA ARG A 221 6.45 -12.97 -7.06
C ARG A 221 7.13 -12.82 -8.43
N LEU A 222 6.73 -13.63 -9.41
CA LEU A 222 7.27 -13.56 -10.77
C LEU A 222 6.93 -12.22 -11.47
N ASP A 223 5.75 -11.69 -11.21
CA ASP A 223 5.31 -10.40 -11.72
C ASP A 223 6.13 -9.23 -11.15
N LEU A 224 6.52 -9.29 -9.88
CA LEU A 224 7.34 -8.28 -9.21
C LEU A 224 8.84 -8.36 -9.57
N GLU A 225 9.30 -9.40 -10.26
CA GLU A 225 10.72 -9.55 -10.64
C GLU A 225 11.22 -8.42 -11.54
N GLU A 226 10.38 -7.84 -12.37
CA GLU A 226 10.75 -6.66 -13.19
C GLU A 226 11.12 -5.47 -12.28
N ASP A 227 10.25 -5.13 -11.36
CA ASP A 227 10.42 -3.99 -10.46
C ASP A 227 11.62 -4.17 -9.51
N LEU A 228 11.88 -5.43 -9.07
CA LEU A 228 12.95 -5.73 -8.13
C LEU A 228 14.34 -5.79 -8.77
N TYR A 229 14.44 -6.23 -10.02
CA TYR A 229 15.71 -6.65 -10.60
C TYR A 229 16.10 -5.95 -11.91
N TRP A 230 15.34 -4.96 -12.38
CA TRP A 230 15.63 -4.27 -13.63
C TRP A 230 17.04 -3.67 -13.63
N ASP A 231 17.42 -2.96 -12.59
CA ASP A 231 18.71 -2.29 -12.44
C ASP A 231 19.72 -3.12 -11.61
N SER A 232 19.48 -4.42 -11.46
CA SER A 232 20.38 -5.27 -10.68
C SER A 232 21.77 -5.37 -11.35
N ALA A 233 22.83 -5.28 -10.55
CA ALA A 233 24.20 -5.55 -11.02
C ALA A 233 24.41 -6.99 -11.48
N VAL A 234 23.58 -7.93 -11.00
CA VAL A 234 23.66 -9.37 -11.30
C VAL A 234 22.92 -9.70 -12.60
N ALA A 235 23.61 -10.19 -13.61
CA ALA A 235 23.04 -10.49 -14.93
C ALA A 235 21.85 -11.48 -14.87
N SER A 236 21.95 -12.54 -14.06
CA SER A 236 20.85 -13.50 -13.90
C SER A 236 19.58 -12.90 -13.28
N SER A 237 19.73 -11.88 -12.46
CA SER A 237 18.58 -11.13 -11.88
C SER A 237 17.94 -10.24 -12.95
N ARG A 238 18.73 -9.55 -13.78
CA ARG A 238 18.19 -8.78 -14.91
C ARG A 238 17.44 -9.66 -15.92
N LEU A 239 17.88 -10.90 -16.13
CA LEU A 239 17.13 -11.86 -16.99
C LEU A 239 15.77 -12.21 -16.38
N LYS A 240 15.64 -12.28 -15.05
CA LYS A 240 14.32 -12.46 -14.40
C LYS A 240 13.42 -11.26 -14.66
N ALA A 241 13.95 -10.04 -14.49
CA ALA A 241 13.24 -8.81 -14.79
C ALA A 241 12.77 -8.75 -16.26
N LEU A 242 13.65 -9.09 -17.19
CA LEU A 242 13.33 -9.12 -18.63
C LEU A 242 12.20 -10.11 -18.95
N ARG A 243 12.23 -11.32 -18.38
CA ARG A 243 11.13 -12.29 -18.55
C ARG A 243 9.80 -11.74 -18.02
N SER A 244 9.81 -11.14 -16.85
CA SER A 244 8.61 -10.51 -16.26
C SER A 244 8.07 -9.42 -17.19
N SER A 245 8.92 -8.52 -17.67
CA SER A 245 8.57 -7.44 -18.59
C SER A 245 7.95 -7.97 -19.89
N ILE A 246 8.56 -8.96 -20.53
CA ILE A 246 8.02 -9.58 -21.74
C ILE A 246 6.61 -10.10 -21.52
N ILE A 247 6.36 -10.82 -20.43
CA ILE A 247 5.04 -11.40 -20.13
C ILE A 247 4.02 -10.28 -19.88
N LYS A 248 4.39 -9.22 -19.15
CA LYS A 248 3.54 -8.04 -18.95
C LYS A 248 3.18 -7.36 -20.27
N GLN A 249 4.16 -7.15 -21.15
CA GLN A 249 3.91 -6.58 -22.48
C GLN A 249 2.94 -7.45 -23.29
N MET A 250 3.08 -8.79 -23.26
CA MET A 250 2.15 -9.71 -23.90
C MET A 250 0.74 -9.60 -23.33
N ALA A 251 0.62 -9.42 -21.99
CA ALA A 251 -0.66 -9.29 -21.29
C ALA A 251 -1.36 -7.94 -21.56
N TYR A 252 -0.59 -6.87 -21.78
CA TYR A 252 -1.12 -5.51 -21.88
C TYR A 252 -1.18 -4.96 -23.30
N SER A 253 -0.56 -5.61 -24.29
CA SER A 253 -0.63 -5.19 -25.68
C SER A 253 -2.06 -5.31 -26.22
N GLN A 254 -2.73 -4.17 -26.42
CA GLN A 254 -4.13 -4.11 -26.87
C GLN A 254 -4.42 -4.87 -28.16
N ASN A 255 -3.46 -4.92 -29.07
CA ASN A 255 -3.57 -5.64 -30.35
C ASN A 255 -2.98 -7.06 -30.30
N GLY A 256 -2.49 -7.49 -29.13
CA GLY A 256 -1.88 -8.81 -28.95
C GLY A 256 -2.91 -9.91 -28.70
N PRO A 257 -2.62 -11.16 -29.15
CA PRO A 257 -3.54 -12.29 -28.96
C PRO A 257 -3.74 -12.67 -27.48
N LEU A 258 -2.86 -12.21 -26.60
CA LEU A 258 -2.88 -12.49 -25.15
C LEU A 258 -3.37 -11.31 -24.32
N TYR A 259 -3.84 -10.25 -24.96
CA TYR A 259 -4.39 -9.08 -24.27
C TYR A 259 -5.46 -9.48 -23.26
N ASN A 260 -5.28 -9.07 -22.00
CA ASN A 260 -6.15 -9.39 -20.86
C ASN A 260 -6.36 -10.89 -20.58
N LYS A 261 -5.59 -11.79 -21.20
CA LYS A 261 -5.72 -13.24 -20.99
C LYS A 261 -4.73 -13.80 -19.98
N ILE A 262 -3.62 -13.10 -19.71
CA ILE A 262 -2.62 -13.51 -18.72
C ILE A 262 -2.93 -12.81 -17.40
N SER A 263 -2.96 -13.58 -16.30
CA SER A 263 -3.08 -13.07 -14.94
C SER A 263 -1.80 -12.35 -14.55
N VAL A 264 -1.85 -11.04 -14.44
CA VAL A 264 -0.77 -10.20 -13.89
C VAL A 264 -1.15 -9.83 -12.47
N GLY A 265 -0.23 -9.97 -11.53
CA GLY A 265 -0.53 -9.78 -10.11
C GLY A 265 -1.52 -10.81 -9.59
N GLU A 266 -2.63 -10.34 -9.07
CA GLU A 266 -3.72 -11.18 -8.52
C GLU A 266 -5.00 -11.16 -9.35
N GLU A 267 -5.01 -10.47 -10.45
CA GLU A 267 -6.14 -10.52 -11.37
C GLU A 267 -6.28 -11.94 -11.93
N ARG A 268 -7.47 -12.50 -11.82
CA ARG A 268 -7.75 -13.82 -12.38
C ARG A 268 -8.07 -13.67 -13.86
N SER A 269 -7.17 -14.18 -14.68
CA SER A 269 -7.38 -14.34 -16.12
C SER A 269 -7.33 -15.83 -16.49
N VAL A 270 -7.58 -16.13 -17.75
CA VAL A 270 -7.64 -17.51 -18.26
C VAL A 270 -6.29 -18.23 -18.12
N LEU A 271 -5.18 -17.51 -18.24
CA LEU A 271 -3.82 -18.04 -18.24
C LEU A 271 -3.05 -17.49 -17.03
N SER A 272 -2.27 -18.30 -16.37
CA SER A 272 -1.40 -17.84 -15.27
C SER A 272 -0.03 -17.40 -15.78
N PHE A 273 0.63 -16.54 -15.03
CA PHE A 273 1.95 -15.97 -15.37
C PHE A 273 3.07 -17.03 -15.41
N LYS A 274 3.03 -17.97 -14.47
CA LYS A 274 4.10 -18.97 -14.26
C LYS A 274 4.44 -19.84 -15.49
N PRO A 275 3.51 -20.40 -16.28
CA PRO A 275 3.84 -21.15 -17.48
C PRO A 275 4.66 -20.36 -18.50
N PHE A 276 4.34 -19.07 -18.70
CA PHE A 276 5.08 -18.21 -19.62
C PHE A 276 6.50 -17.94 -19.14
N SER A 277 6.68 -17.62 -17.85
CA SER A 277 8.01 -17.47 -17.25
C SER A 277 8.85 -18.75 -17.37
N THR A 278 8.24 -19.92 -17.19
CA THR A 278 8.91 -21.22 -17.36
C THR A 278 9.29 -21.47 -18.82
N ALA A 279 8.43 -21.13 -19.77
CA ALA A 279 8.69 -21.28 -21.20
C ALA A 279 9.86 -20.40 -21.64
N LEU A 280 9.88 -19.13 -21.24
CA LEU A 280 10.98 -18.20 -21.54
C LEU A 280 12.31 -18.69 -20.93
N LEU A 281 12.29 -19.16 -19.69
CA LEU A 281 13.49 -19.74 -19.06
C LEU A 281 14.03 -20.95 -19.85
N LYS A 282 13.15 -21.83 -20.35
CA LYS A 282 13.56 -23.00 -21.15
C LYS A 282 14.03 -22.65 -22.56
N SER A 283 13.62 -21.50 -23.08
CA SER A 283 14.10 -21.00 -24.39
C SER A 283 15.47 -20.32 -24.35
N GLY A 284 16.05 -20.19 -23.14
CA GLY A 284 17.37 -19.57 -22.98
C GLY A 284 17.35 -18.09 -22.61
N LEU A 285 16.16 -17.55 -22.36
CA LEU A 285 15.95 -16.18 -21.87
C LEU A 285 16.00 -16.12 -20.38
#